data_51530ebd42ef3b10bf831648bd2b80a0
#
_entry.id   51530ebd42ef3b10bf831648bd2b80a0
#
_cell.length_a   1.000
_cell.length_b   1.000
_cell.length_c   1.000
_cell.angle_alpha   90.00
_cell.angle_beta   90.00
_cell.angle_gamma   90.00
#
_symmetry.space_group_name_H-M   'P 1'
#
loop_
_entity.id
_entity.type
_entity.pdbx_description
1 polymer ?
#
loop_
_entity_poly.entity_id
_entity_poly.type
_entity_poly.pdbx_seq_one_letter_code
_entity_poly.pdbx_strand_id
1 'polypeptide(L)'
;MTSPSRSTVMHTIPLPLAIHLAGHTVLGLFCMFAGGLNLIDPGHILRLGVPLLALAGFSWGYVFGILMGRREVLALGFVASLGYVAAGAWRYSGDHAFGILLIAIGVYGIAVLARYRSLILT
;
A
#
# COMPACT_ATOMS: atom_id res chain seq x y z
N MET A 1 -27.21 -12.57 19.98
CA MET A 1 -25.85 -12.59 19.42
C MET A 1 -25.27 -11.19 19.46
N THR A 2 -24.21 -11.02 20.23
CA THR A 2 -23.47 -9.77 20.21
C THR A 2 -22.57 -9.73 18.99
N SER A 3 -22.61 -8.63 18.21
CA SER A 3 -21.66 -8.43 17.14
C SER A 3 -20.22 -8.40 17.71
N PRO A 4 -19.24 -8.98 17.02
CA PRO A 4 -17.86 -8.93 17.50
C PRO A 4 -17.39 -7.48 17.63
N SER A 5 -16.66 -7.19 18.70
CA SER A 5 -16.06 -5.87 18.89
C SER A 5 -15.03 -5.58 17.79
N ARG A 6 -14.77 -4.29 17.50
CA ARG A 6 -13.74 -3.89 16.52
C ARG A 6 -12.39 -4.53 16.82
N SER A 7 -12.02 -4.68 18.10
CA SER A 7 -10.78 -5.34 18.49
C SER A 7 -10.76 -6.83 18.09
N THR A 8 -11.90 -7.53 18.17
CA THR A 8 -12.00 -8.92 17.76
C THR A 8 -11.84 -9.07 16.24
N VAL A 9 -12.40 -8.14 15.46
CA VAL A 9 -12.23 -8.12 14.00
C VAL A 9 -10.76 -7.91 13.62
N MET A 10 -10.06 -7.01 14.32
CA MET A 10 -8.63 -6.77 14.07
C MET A 10 -7.76 -7.99 14.38
N HIS A 11 -8.12 -8.81 15.38
CA HIS A 11 -7.40 -10.03 15.72
C HIS A 11 -7.65 -11.19 14.74
N THR A 12 -8.67 -11.07 13.88
CA THR A 12 -9.03 -12.11 12.90
C THR A 12 -8.70 -11.72 11.46
N ILE A 13 -7.75 -10.80 11.27
CA ILE A 13 -7.33 -10.40 9.92
C ILE A 13 -6.72 -11.61 9.20
N PRO A 14 -7.24 -11.98 8.02
CA PRO A 14 -6.68 -13.08 7.25
C PRO A 14 -5.21 -12.83 6.89
N LEU A 15 -4.40 -13.88 6.88
CA LEU A 15 -2.98 -13.78 6.61
C LEU A 15 -2.66 -13.06 5.28
N PRO A 16 -3.33 -13.34 4.15
CA PRO A 16 -3.04 -12.61 2.91
C PRO A 16 -3.28 -11.11 3.02
N LEU A 17 -4.33 -10.68 3.70
CA LEU A 17 -4.61 -9.26 3.95
C LEU A 17 -3.56 -8.66 4.89
N ALA A 18 -3.18 -9.39 5.95
CA ALA A 18 -2.15 -8.96 6.88
C ALA A 18 -0.80 -8.76 6.17
N ILE A 19 -0.43 -9.65 5.27
CA ILE A 19 0.79 -9.52 4.46
C ILE A 19 0.73 -8.27 3.57
N HIS A 20 -0.41 -8.02 2.94
CA HIS A 20 -0.61 -6.82 2.11
C HIS A 20 -0.44 -5.54 2.92
N LEU A 21 -1.10 -5.46 4.08
CA LEU A 21 -1.03 -4.29 4.96
C LEU A 21 0.38 -4.12 5.56
N ALA A 22 1.02 -5.22 5.96
CA ALA A 22 2.39 -5.18 6.47
C ALA A 22 3.37 -4.69 5.39
N GLY A 23 3.20 -5.12 4.15
CA GLY A 23 4.00 -4.65 3.03
C GLY A 23 3.90 -3.14 2.84
N HIS A 24 2.68 -2.58 2.89
CA HIS A 24 2.49 -1.13 2.80
C HIS A 24 3.05 -0.40 4.03
N THR A 25 2.98 -0.98 5.21
CA THR A 25 3.59 -0.40 6.41
C THR A 25 5.11 -0.32 6.28
N VAL A 26 5.74 -1.40 5.81
CA VAL A 26 7.19 -1.45 5.57
C VAL A 26 7.59 -0.47 4.47
N LEU A 27 6.82 -0.40 3.38
CA LEU A 27 7.05 0.57 2.32
C LEU A 27 6.98 2.01 2.84
N GLY A 28 6.00 2.30 3.69
CA GLY A 28 5.89 3.61 4.34
C GLY A 28 7.10 3.95 5.19
N LEU A 29 7.58 2.99 5.98
CA LEU A 29 8.81 3.17 6.79
C LEU A 29 10.02 3.44 5.91
N PHE A 30 10.20 2.65 4.86
CA PHE A 30 11.29 2.83 3.91
C PHE A 30 11.24 4.20 3.24
N CYS A 31 10.06 4.60 2.75
CA CYS A 31 9.88 5.90 2.11
C CYS A 31 10.07 7.07 3.08
N MET A 32 9.66 6.92 4.34
CA MET A 32 9.89 7.94 5.35
C MET A 32 11.39 8.12 5.61
N PHE A 33 12.11 7.02 5.77
CA PHE A 33 13.56 7.06 6.03
C PHE A 33 14.32 7.62 4.81
N ALA A 34 14.06 7.10 3.62
CA ALA A 34 14.70 7.56 2.40
C ALA A 34 14.33 9.02 2.08
N GLY A 35 13.07 9.38 2.28
CA GLY A 35 12.61 10.76 2.10
C GLY A 35 13.27 11.72 3.07
N GLY A 36 13.37 11.34 4.34
CA GLY A 36 14.05 12.13 5.37
C GLY A 36 15.53 12.36 5.05
N LEU A 37 16.23 11.32 4.60
CA LEU A 37 17.64 11.45 4.20
C LEU A 37 17.81 12.40 3.01
N ASN A 38 16.86 12.42 2.07
CA ASN A 38 16.92 13.30 0.91
C ASN A 38 16.54 14.75 1.23
N LEU A 39 16.01 15.05 2.40
CA LEU A 39 15.80 16.44 2.83
C LEU A 39 17.10 17.15 3.21
N ILE A 40 18.16 16.40 3.50
CA ILE A 40 19.47 16.96 3.87
C ILE A 40 20.17 17.59 2.66
N ASP A 41 19.93 17.07 1.47
CA ASP A 41 20.54 17.57 0.23
C ASP A 41 19.56 18.51 -0.49
N PRO A 42 19.87 19.85 -0.57
CA PRO A 42 18.97 20.81 -1.21
C PRO A 42 18.59 20.45 -2.66
N GLY A 43 19.48 19.78 -3.40
CA GLY A 43 19.21 19.36 -4.78
C GLY A 43 18.16 18.25 -4.89
N HIS A 44 17.91 17.50 -3.83
CA HIS A 44 17.01 16.35 -3.81
C HIS A 44 15.71 16.58 -3.05
N ILE A 45 15.55 17.70 -2.34
CA ILE A 45 14.37 17.95 -1.49
C ILE A 45 13.07 17.79 -2.29
N LEU A 46 12.93 18.51 -3.41
CA LEU A 46 11.70 18.50 -4.19
C LEU A 46 11.57 17.28 -5.10
N ARG A 47 12.68 16.72 -5.55
CA ARG A 47 12.67 15.59 -6.49
C ARG A 47 12.46 14.24 -5.79
N LEU A 48 13.01 14.05 -4.62
CA LEU A 48 13.01 12.78 -3.91
C LEU A 48 12.46 12.89 -2.51
N GLY A 49 12.90 13.87 -1.72
CA GLY A 49 12.50 13.99 -0.31
C GLY A 49 11.01 14.15 -0.13
N VAL A 50 10.42 15.18 -0.71
CA VAL A 50 8.98 15.47 -0.57
C VAL A 50 8.12 14.35 -1.19
N PRO A 51 8.38 13.86 -2.43
CA PRO A 51 7.60 12.76 -2.98
C PRO A 51 7.66 11.48 -2.15
N LEU A 52 8.82 11.12 -1.61
CA LEU A 52 8.95 9.92 -0.78
C LEU A 52 8.21 10.06 0.56
N LEU A 53 8.26 11.25 1.19
CA LEU A 53 7.50 11.50 2.40
C LEU A 53 5.99 11.50 2.14
N ALA A 54 5.56 12.04 1.02
CA ALA A 54 4.16 11.97 0.61
C ALA A 54 3.71 10.52 0.40
N LEU A 55 4.53 9.70 -0.22
CA LEU A 55 4.26 8.28 -0.43
C LEU A 55 4.22 7.52 0.90
N ALA A 56 5.08 7.86 1.86
CA ALA A 56 5.03 7.29 3.21
C ALA A 56 3.70 7.61 3.91
N GLY A 57 3.27 8.87 3.87
CA GLY A 57 1.99 9.30 4.43
C GLY A 57 0.81 8.59 3.76
N PHE A 58 0.84 8.47 2.44
CA PHE A 58 -0.18 7.74 1.69
C PHE A 58 -0.22 6.26 2.10
N SER A 59 0.92 5.59 2.21
CA SER A 59 1.00 4.17 2.57
C SER A 59 0.41 3.91 3.95
N TRP A 60 0.75 4.72 4.93
CA TRP A 60 0.24 4.58 6.30
C TRP A 60 -1.24 4.97 6.40
N GLY A 61 -1.64 6.05 5.74
CA GLY A 61 -3.04 6.45 5.66
C GLY A 61 -3.91 5.37 5.01
N TYR A 62 -3.38 4.72 3.99
CA TYR A 62 -4.03 3.58 3.34
C TYR A 62 -4.23 2.42 4.33
N VAL A 63 -3.18 2.01 5.05
CA VAL A 63 -3.28 0.93 6.04
C VAL A 63 -4.34 1.24 7.10
N PHE A 64 -4.29 2.44 7.68
CA PHE A 64 -5.28 2.87 8.66
C PHE A 64 -6.69 2.90 8.09
N GLY A 65 -6.86 3.42 6.88
CA GLY A 65 -8.16 3.49 6.23
C GLY A 65 -8.76 2.11 5.97
N ILE A 66 -7.95 1.14 5.56
CA ILE A 66 -8.39 -0.24 5.37
C ILE A 66 -8.81 -0.86 6.73
N LEU A 67 -8.01 -0.66 7.76
CA LEU A 67 -8.33 -1.16 9.10
C LEU A 67 -9.60 -0.51 9.69
N MET A 68 -9.90 0.72 9.29
CA MET A 68 -11.12 1.43 9.69
C MET A 68 -12.33 1.11 8.80
N GLY A 69 -12.17 0.27 7.77
CA GLY A 69 -13.24 -0.13 6.88
C GLY A 69 -13.73 0.98 5.94
N ARG A 70 -12.89 1.90 5.57
CA ARG A 70 -13.26 3.03 4.71
C ARG A 70 -13.41 2.60 3.25
N ARG A 71 -14.61 2.81 2.70
CA ARG A 71 -14.92 2.47 1.30
C ARG A 71 -14.05 3.22 0.31
N GLU A 72 -13.81 4.50 0.57
CA GLU A 72 -12.99 5.35 -0.30
C GLU A 72 -11.55 4.86 -0.36
N VAL A 73 -11.03 4.39 0.77
CA VAL A 73 -9.67 3.86 0.87
C VAL A 73 -9.56 2.51 0.16
N LEU A 74 -10.61 1.69 0.21
CA LEU A 74 -10.65 0.45 -0.56
C LEU A 74 -10.57 0.73 -2.06
N ALA A 75 -11.33 1.72 -2.56
CA ALA A 75 -11.28 2.14 -3.95
C ALA A 75 -9.89 2.65 -4.34
N LEU A 76 -9.26 3.46 -3.47
CA LEU A 76 -7.89 3.92 -3.68
C LEU A 76 -6.89 2.75 -3.75
N GLY A 77 -7.10 1.72 -2.94
CA GLY A 77 -6.27 0.51 -2.96
C GLY A 77 -6.33 -0.21 -4.30
N PHE A 78 -7.52 -0.32 -4.90
CA PHE A 78 -7.66 -0.88 -6.25
C PHE A 78 -6.96 -0.01 -7.30
N VAL A 79 -7.14 1.30 -7.25
CA VAL A 79 -6.49 2.23 -8.17
C VAL A 79 -4.97 2.17 -8.03
N ALA A 80 -4.45 2.16 -6.81
CA ALA A 80 -3.02 2.05 -6.56
C ALA A 80 -2.45 0.72 -7.08
N SER A 81 -3.18 -0.38 -6.87
CA SER A 81 -2.77 -1.70 -7.35
C SER A 81 -2.72 -1.75 -8.88
N LEU A 82 -3.71 -1.16 -9.56
CA LEU A 82 -3.67 -1.00 -11.01
C LEU A 82 -2.48 -0.14 -11.45
N GLY A 83 -2.17 0.90 -10.70
CA GLY A 83 -0.99 1.73 -10.93
C GLY A 83 0.32 0.95 -10.86
N TYR A 84 0.45 0.04 -9.88
CA TYR A 84 1.60 -0.85 -9.80
C TYR A 84 1.71 -1.76 -11.03
N VAL A 85 0.61 -2.32 -11.50
CA VAL A 85 0.60 -3.16 -12.71
C VAL A 85 1.03 -2.34 -13.93
N ALA A 86 0.47 -1.15 -14.11
CA ALA A 86 0.80 -0.28 -15.23
C ALA A 86 2.27 0.18 -15.18
N ALA A 87 2.76 0.58 -14.01
CA ALA A 87 4.15 0.98 -13.82
C ALA A 87 5.10 -0.21 -14.09
N GLY A 88 4.74 -1.40 -13.65
CA GLY A 88 5.52 -2.61 -13.88
C GLY A 88 5.59 -2.96 -15.36
N ALA A 89 4.47 -2.87 -16.07
CA ALA A 89 4.43 -3.09 -17.52
C ALA A 89 5.31 -2.08 -18.27
N TRP A 90 5.27 -0.83 -17.85
CA TRP A 90 6.10 0.22 -18.46
C TRP A 90 7.59 0.01 -18.18
N ARG A 91 7.95 -0.40 -16.95
CA ARG A 91 9.35 -0.62 -16.57
C ARG A 91 9.91 -1.94 -17.09
N TYR A 92 9.07 -2.86 -17.50
CA TYR A 92 9.48 -4.21 -17.92
C TYR A 92 10.53 -4.19 -19.04
N SER A 93 10.42 -3.26 -20.00
CA SER A 93 11.36 -3.16 -21.12
C SER A 93 12.76 -2.71 -20.69
N GLY A 94 12.86 -1.91 -19.60
CA GLY A 94 14.16 -1.43 -19.10
C GLY A 94 14.75 -2.30 -17.99
N ASP A 95 13.88 -2.89 -17.17
CA ASP A 95 14.26 -3.75 -16.05
C ASP A 95 13.19 -4.82 -15.85
N HIS A 96 13.45 -6.01 -16.39
CA HIS A 96 12.48 -7.13 -16.37
C HIS A 96 12.14 -7.55 -14.93
N ALA A 97 13.15 -7.69 -14.06
CA ALA A 97 12.96 -8.15 -12.69
C ALA A 97 12.11 -7.16 -11.89
N PHE A 98 12.41 -5.88 -11.99
CA PHE A 98 11.68 -4.82 -11.28
C PHE A 98 10.26 -4.68 -11.83
N GLY A 99 10.10 -4.75 -13.16
CA GLY A 99 8.79 -4.73 -13.81
C GLY A 99 7.90 -5.88 -13.36
N ILE A 100 8.42 -7.10 -13.32
CA ILE A 100 7.70 -8.27 -12.84
C ILE A 100 7.31 -8.11 -11.37
N LEU A 101 8.22 -7.60 -10.53
CA LEU A 101 7.94 -7.37 -9.12
C LEU A 101 6.77 -6.39 -8.92
N LEU A 102 6.76 -5.28 -9.64
CA LEU A 102 5.67 -4.29 -9.55
C LEU A 102 4.33 -4.88 -10.02
N ILE A 103 4.34 -5.64 -11.11
CA ILE A 103 3.14 -6.33 -11.62
C ILE A 103 2.61 -7.32 -10.56
N ALA A 104 3.50 -8.10 -9.96
CA ALA A 104 3.15 -9.07 -8.93
C ALA A 104 2.53 -8.39 -7.70
N ILE A 105 3.11 -7.29 -7.24
CA ILE A 105 2.58 -6.49 -6.13
C ILE A 105 1.17 -5.98 -6.46
N GLY A 106 0.98 -5.44 -7.64
CA GLY A 106 -0.32 -4.92 -8.08
C GLY A 106 -1.38 -6.00 -8.19
N VAL A 107 -1.06 -7.13 -8.82
CA VAL A 107 -1.98 -8.28 -8.96
C VAL A 107 -2.33 -8.85 -7.58
N TYR A 108 -1.35 -9.02 -6.71
CA TYR A 108 -1.58 -9.47 -5.33
C TYR A 108 -2.53 -8.53 -4.58
N GLY A 109 -2.30 -7.22 -4.69
CA GLY A 109 -3.16 -6.21 -4.06
C GLY A 109 -4.60 -6.28 -4.55
N ILE A 110 -4.81 -6.38 -5.86
CA ILE A 110 -6.16 -6.53 -6.45
C ILE A 110 -6.83 -7.80 -5.94
N ALA A 111 -6.14 -8.92 -5.97
CA ALA A 111 -6.67 -10.21 -5.55
C ALA A 111 -7.07 -10.20 -4.06
N VAL A 112 -6.21 -9.67 -3.21
CA VAL A 112 -6.47 -9.60 -1.75
C VAL A 112 -7.64 -8.66 -1.45
N LEU A 113 -7.66 -7.47 -2.04
CA LEU A 113 -8.74 -6.51 -1.80
C LEU A 113 -10.08 -7.04 -2.30
N ALA A 114 -10.10 -7.69 -3.47
CA ALA A 114 -11.33 -8.29 -4.00
C ALA A 114 -11.81 -9.45 -3.12
N ARG A 115 -10.88 -10.29 -2.67
CA ARG A 115 -11.20 -11.47 -1.83
C ARG A 115 -11.79 -11.07 -0.48
N TYR A 116 -11.24 -10.04 0.16
CA TYR A 116 -11.61 -9.64 1.51
C TYR A 116 -12.44 -8.35 1.57
N ARG A 117 -13.01 -7.94 0.43
CA ARG A 117 -13.81 -6.72 0.34
C ARG A 117 -14.93 -6.68 1.36
N SER A 118 -15.69 -7.75 1.52
CA SER A 118 -16.80 -7.81 2.46
C SER A 118 -16.33 -7.69 3.91
N LEU A 119 -15.19 -8.29 4.24
CA LEU A 119 -14.59 -8.18 5.57
C LEU A 119 -14.14 -6.76 5.89
N ILE A 120 -13.52 -6.08 4.91
CA ILE A 120 -13.02 -4.72 5.08
C ILE A 120 -14.18 -3.74 5.29
N LEU A 121 -15.28 -3.93 4.56
CA LEU A 121 -16.43 -3.00 4.59
C LEU A 121 -17.41 -3.24 5.75
N THR A 122 -17.21 -4.27 6.52
CA THR A 122 -17.99 -4.46 7.74
C THR A 122 -17.38 -3.67 8.88
#